data_5e010f8e61420eb183ae4f796f5cccdd
#
_entry.id   5e010f8e61420eb183ae4f796f5cccdd
#
_cell.length_a   1.000
_cell.length_b   1.000
_cell.length_c   1.000
_cell.angle_alpha   90.00
_cell.angle_beta   90.00
_cell.angle_gamma   90.00
#
_symmetry.space_group_name_H-M   'P 1'
#
loop_
_entity.id
_entity.type
_entity.pdbx_description
1 polymer ?
#
loop_
_entity_poly.entity_id
_entity_poly.type
_entity_poly.pdbx_seq_one_letter_code
_entity_poly.pdbx_strand_id
1 'polypeptide(L)'
;MLTSGFELLLPEGVLDYFEITNVEQTKGDTSIYLQEKNIIPEEYTDRRLESKGFYEDSKVQDFPLRGRVVYLIVRHRRWLDKDTGDIVIRHWELVAKGTRMTQEFATFLKGISRY
;
A
#
# COMPACT_ATOMS: atom_id res chain seq x y z
N MET A 1 -9.50 12.85 -11.73
CA MET A 1 -8.81 11.85 -12.55
C MET A 1 -9.64 10.59 -12.64
N LEU A 2 -9.67 10.00 -13.81
CA LEU A 2 -10.42 8.77 -14.01
C LEU A 2 -9.52 7.57 -13.73
N THR A 3 -9.83 6.87 -12.65
CA THR A 3 -9.13 5.63 -12.29
C THR A 3 -10.01 4.40 -12.54
N SER A 4 -11.18 4.62 -13.15
CA SER A 4 -12.15 3.54 -13.42
C SER A 4 -11.53 2.40 -14.20
N GLY A 5 -11.69 1.19 -13.70
CA GLY A 5 -11.18 -0.01 -14.32
C GLY A 5 -9.81 -0.44 -13.79
N PHE A 6 -8.97 0.49 -13.34
CA PHE A 6 -7.66 0.11 -12.81
C PHE A 6 -7.77 -0.63 -11.48
N GLU A 7 -8.81 -0.35 -10.71
CA GLU A 7 -9.09 -1.05 -9.45
C GLU A 7 -9.23 -2.55 -9.65
N LEU A 8 -9.75 -2.97 -10.80
CA LEU A 8 -9.95 -4.38 -11.10
C LEU A 8 -8.65 -5.12 -11.39
N LEU A 9 -7.56 -4.39 -11.66
CA LEU A 9 -6.25 -4.96 -11.94
C LEU A 9 -5.44 -5.22 -10.67
N LEU A 10 -5.89 -4.67 -9.55
CA LEU A 10 -5.14 -4.74 -8.31
C LEU A 10 -5.45 -6.02 -7.54
N PRO A 11 -4.51 -6.52 -6.72
CA PRO A 11 -4.78 -7.64 -5.84
C PRO A 11 -5.95 -7.33 -4.91
N GLU A 12 -6.72 -8.36 -4.55
CA GLU A 12 -7.86 -8.20 -3.65
C GLU A 12 -7.42 -7.64 -2.29
N GLY A 13 -8.26 -6.78 -1.74
CA GLY A 13 -8.03 -6.19 -0.43
C GLY A 13 -7.11 -4.97 -0.43
N VAL A 14 -6.42 -4.71 -1.53
CA VAL A 14 -5.48 -3.58 -1.60
C VAL A 14 -6.19 -2.26 -1.39
N LEU A 15 -7.35 -2.06 -2.01
CA LEU A 15 -8.09 -0.80 -1.92
C LEU A 15 -8.79 -0.59 -0.59
N ASP A 16 -8.79 -1.57 0.30
CA ASP A 16 -9.25 -1.36 1.66
C ASP A 16 -8.26 -0.49 2.45
N TYR A 17 -6.98 -0.54 2.09
CA TYR A 17 -5.90 0.15 2.81
C TYR A 17 -5.12 1.14 1.98
N PHE A 18 -5.29 1.12 0.67
CA PHE A 18 -4.61 2.03 -0.25
C PHE A 18 -5.61 2.69 -1.16
N GLU A 19 -5.26 3.88 -1.64
CA GLU A 19 -6.02 4.55 -2.68
C GLU A 19 -5.11 4.78 -3.89
N ILE A 20 -5.72 4.78 -5.07
CA ILE A 20 -5.00 5.12 -6.28
C ILE A 20 -4.92 6.64 -6.35
N THR A 21 -3.70 7.18 -6.33
CA THR A 21 -3.50 8.62 -6.41
C THR A 21 -3.16 9.10 -7.81
N ASN A 22 -2.63 8.22 -8.64
CA ASN A 22 -2.28 8.56 -10.01
C ASN A 22 -2.11 7.29 -10.85
N VAL A 23 -2.27 7.43 -12.16
CA VAL A 23 -1.94 6.38 -13.12
C VAL A 23 -1.21 7.05 -14.27
N GLU A 24 -0.03 6.54 -14.59
CA GLU A 24 0.75 7.01 -15.72
C GLU A 24 0.90 5.91 -16.75
N GLN A 25 0.57 6.20 -17.99
CA GLN A 25 0.72 5.26 -19.07
C GLN A 25 1.71 5.79 -20.08
N THR A 26 2.70 4.97 -20.39
CA THR A 26 3.66 5.24 -21.44
C THR A 26 3.46 4.26 -22.57
N LYS A 27 4.33 4.29 -23.55
CA LYS A 27 4.20 3.46 -24.73
C LYS A 27 4.30 1.95 -24.42
N GLY A 28 5.00 1.56 -23.40
CA GLY A 28 5.22 0.14 -23.08
C GLY A 28 4.82 -0.27 -21.67
N ASP A 29 4.48 0.69 -20.80
CA ASP A 29 4.19 0.36 -19.42
C ASP A 29 3.10 1.23 -18.81
N THR A 30 2.61 0.78 -17.67
CA THR A 30 1.60 1.46 -16.87
C THR A 30 2.09 1.47 -15.43
N SER A 31 2.10 2.64 -14.81
CA SER A 31 2.45 2.78 -13.39
C SER A 31 1.22 3.22 -12.61
N ILE A 32 0.85 2.44 -11.60
CA ILE A 32 -0.29 2.72 -10.73
C ILE A 32 0.28 3.14 -9.38
N TYR A 33 -0.05 4.37 -8.96
CA TYR A 33 0.43 4.93 -7.70
C TYR A 33 -0.58 4.65 -6.60
N LEU A 34 -0.12 3.97 -5.56
CA LEU A 34 -0.92 3.57 -4.41
C LEU A 34 -0.39 4.26 -3.16
N GLN A 35 -1.27 4.93 -2.43
CA GLN A 35 -0.92 5.58 -1.17
C GLN A 35 -1.74 4.98 -0.04
N GLU A 36 -1.07 4.61 1.04
CA GLU A 36 -1.73 4.05 2.22
C GLU A 36 -2.72 5.06 2.79
N LYS A 37 -3.93 4.62 3.07
CA LYS A 37 -4.98 5.45 3.65
C LYS A 37 -4.65 5.83 5.09
N ASN A 38 -5.18 6.96 5.53
CA ASN A 38 -5.02 7.42 6.91
C ASN A 38 -6.01 6.70 7.82
N ILE A 39 -5.80 5.41 8.00
CA ILE A 39 -6.60 4.56 8.87
C ILE A 39 -5.66 3.99 9.92
N ILE A 40 -5.90 4.29 11.18
CA ILE A 40 -5.03 3.85 12.27
C ILE A 40 -5.00 2.31 12.29
N PRO A 41 -3.80 1.70 12.35
CA PRO A 41 -3.70 0.24 12.41
C PRO A 41 -4.44 -0.32 13.64
N GLU A 42 -5.30 -1.31 13.38
CA GLU A 42 -6.14 -1.90 14.43
C GLU A 42 -5.33 -2.57 15.54
N GLU A 43 -4.19 -3.11 15.20
CA GLU A 43 -3.31 -3.78 16.18
C GLU A 43 -2.75 -2.83 17.23
N TYR A 44 -2.90 -1.52 17.02
CA TYR A 44 -2.40 -0.49 17.94
C TYR A 44 -3.52 0.34 18.55
N THR A 45 -4.70 -0.27 18.79
CA THR A 45 -5.86 0.45 19.30
C THR A 45 -5.64 1.03 20.71
N ASP A 46 -4.69 0.48 21.45
CA ASP A 46 -4.31 0.96 22.79
C ASP A 46 -3.28 2.08 22.75
N ARG A 47 -2.86 2.51 21.56
CA ARG A 47 -1.86 3.57 21.39
C ARG A 47 -2.45 4.79 20.71
N ARG A 48 -1.86 5.94 20.97
CA ARG A 48 -2.27 7.18 20.33
C ARG A 48 -1.39 7.46 19.13
N LEU A 49 -1.77 6.88 17.99
CA LEU A 49 -1.01 7.03 16.77
C LEU A 49 -1.52 8.19 15.91
N GLU A 50 -0.59 8.81 15.20
CA GLU A 50 -0.93 9.75 14.14
C GLU A 50 -0.02 9.49 12.94
N SER A 51 -0.52 9.79 11.74
CA SER A 51 0.27 9.67 10.54
C SER A 51 1.32 10.78 10.53
N LYS A 52 2.59 10.40 10.37
CA LYS A 52 3.72 11.32 10.39
C LYS A 52 4.50 11.18 9.09
N GLY A 53 3.88 11.55 8.00
CA GLY A 53 4.49 11.47 6.68
C GLY A 53 4.54 10.05 6.15
N PHE A 54 5.40 9.85 5.17
CA PHE A 54 5.49 8.60 4.43
C PHE A 54 6.95 8.17 4.30
N TYR A 55 7.12 6.85 4.09
CA TYR A 55 8.40 6.33 3.63
C TYR A 55 8.57 6.65 2.15
N GLU A 56 9.76 6.45 1.62
CA GLU A 56 10.01 6.59 0.18
C GLU A 56 9.14 5.60 -0.60
N ASP A 57 8.73 6.01 -1.80
CA ASP A 57 7.94 5.15 -2.67
C ASP A 57 8.75 3.91 -3.06
N SER A 58 8.08 2.77 -3.07
CA SER A 58 8.64 1.51 -3.51
C SER A 58 7.98 1.09 -4.81
N LYS A 59 8.79 0.75 -5.80
CA LYS A 59 8.32 0.34 -7.12
C LYS A 59 8.46 -1.15 -7.28
N VAL A 60 7.38 -1.81 -7.68
CA VAL A 60 7.39 -3.24 -7.92
C VAL A 60 6.74 -3.53 -9.27
N GLN A 61 7.28 -4.51 -9.97
CA GLN A 61 6.69 -4.98 -11.22
C GLN A 61 5.63 -6.02 -10.89
N ASP A 62 4.44 -5.78 -11.42
CA ASP A 62 3.30 -6.70 -11.30
C ASP A 62 3.17 -7.50 -12.61
N PHE A 63 2.07 -8.25 -12.74
CA PHE A 63 1.83 -9.04 -13.93
C PHE A 63 1.66 -8.15 -15.16
N PRO A 64 2.23 -8.56 -16.31
CA PRO A 64 2.00 -7.81 -17.54
C PRO A 64 0.53 -7.89 -17.96
N LEU A 65 0.03 -6.82 -18.53
CA LEU A 65 -1.33 -6.73 -19.02
C LEU A 65 -1.30 -6.40 -20.50
N ARG A 66 -1.75 -7.34 -21.32
CA ARG A 66 -1.83 -7.17 -22.78
C ARG A 66 -0.51 -6.68 -23.38
N GLY A 67 0.59 -7.29 -22.94
CA GLY A 67 1.92 -6.94 -23.43
C GLY A 67 2.53 -5.69 -22.83
N ARG A 68 1.82 -5.03 -21.91
CA ARG A 68 2.35 -3.86 -21.19
C ARG A 68 2.87 -4.29 -19.84
N VAL A 69 3.99 -3.71 -19.43
CA VAL A 69 4.52 -3.92 -18.08
C VAL A 69 3.71 -3.07 -17.10
N VAL A 70 3.32 -3.63 -15.99
CA VAL A 70 2.58 -2.93 -14.94
C VAL A 70 3.47 -2.76 -13.73
N TYR A 71 3.60 -1.53 -13.25
CA TYR A 71 4.32 -1.22 -12.02
C TYR A 71 3.34 -0.71 -10.98
N LEU A 72 3.55 -1.13 -9.74
CA LEU A 72 2.86 -0.56 -8.59
C LEU A 72 3.87 0.30 -7.84
N ILE A 73 3.54 1.57 -7.66
CA ILE A 73 4.37 2.50 -6.89
C ILE A 73 3.66 2.68 -5.57
N VAL A 74 4.21 2.09 -4.51
CA VAL A 74 3.54 1.98 -3.21
C VAL A 74 4.16 2.94 -2.22
N ARG A 75 3.30 3.74 -1.58
CA ARG A 75 3.71 4.70 -0.55
C ARG A 75 3.09 4.29 0.77
N HIS A 76 3.93 3.97 1.75
CA HIS A 76 3.52 3.56 3.10
C HIS A 76 3.59 4.71 4.08
N ARG A 77 2.62 4.77 5.01
CA ARG A 77 2.62 5.75 6.08
C ARG A 77 3.56 5.36 7.21
N ARG A 78 4.14 6.39 7.80
CA ARG A 78 4.86 6.29 9.08
C ARG A 78 3.87 6.67 10.18
N TRP A 79 3.74 5.81 11.18
CA TRP A 79 2.83 6.05 12.29
C TRP A 79 3.63 6.42 13.53
N LEU A 80 3.34 7.58 14.09
CA LEU A 80 4.01 8.06 15.29
C LEU A 80 3.15 7.75 16.51
N ASP A 81 3.73 7.05 17.49
CA ASP A 81 3.12 6.90 18.81
C ASP A 81 3.40 8.18 19.59
N LYS A 82 2.36 8.96 19.87
CA LYS A 82 2.49 10.26 20.51
C LYS A 82 2.94 10.17 21.96
N ASP A 83 2.76 9.03 22.61
CA ASP A 83 3.15 8.85 23.99
C ASP A 83 4.62 8.45 24.15
N THR A 84 5.13 7.65 23.24
CA THR A 84 6.51 7.12 23.31
C THR A 84 7.48 7.78 22.35
N GLY A 85 6.98 8.39 21.29
CA GLY A 85 7.81 8.93 20.21
C GLY A 85 8.28 7.87 19.22
N ASP A 86 7.86 6.63 19.39
CA ASP A 86 8.24 5.55 18.48
C ASP A 86 7.52 5.65 17.15
N ILE A 87 8.20 5.22 16.09
CA ILE A 87 7.58 5.04 14.78
C ILE A 87 7.21 3.56 14.63
N VAL A 88 5.96 3.29 14.31
CA VAL A 88 5.46 1.94 14.10
C VAL A 88 4.89 1.82 12.70
N ILE A 89 4.77 0.60 12.23
CA ILE A 89 4.22 0.29 10.90
C ILE A 89 3.06 -0.68 11.05
N ARG A 90 2.19 -0.70 10.05
CA ARG A 90 1.08 -1.63 10.02
C ARG A 90 1.59 -3.06 9.81
N HIS A 91 0.99 -4.02 10.51
CA HIS A 91 1.33 -5.45 10.37
C HIS A 91 0.52 -6.05 9.23
N TRP A 92 1.11 -6.06 8.03
CA TRP A 92 0.39 -6.51 6.83
C TRP A 92 -0.02 -7.98 6.88
N GLU A 93 0.71 -8.82 7.60
CA GLU A 93 0.32 -10.22 7.75
C GLU A 93 -0.97 -10.36 8.55
N LEU A 94 -1.17 -9.53 9.57
CA LEU A 94 -2.41 -9.51 10.33
C LEU A 94 -3.56 -8.98 9.48
N VAL A 95 -3.29 -7.98 8.65
CA VAL A 95 -4.27 -7.44 7.71
C VAL A 95 -4.74 -8.53 6.77
N ALA A 96 -3.83 -9.32 6.21
CA ALA A 96 -4.19 -10.39 5.29
C ALA A 96 -5.10 -11.43 5.94
N LYS A 97 -4.89 -11.74 7.21
CA LYS A 97 -5.73 -12.72 7.94
C LYS A 97 -7.16 -12.24 8.12
N GLY A 98 -7.37 -10.94 8.23
CA GLY A 98 -8.68 -10.37 8.48
C GLY A 98 -9.39 -9.82 7.24
N THR A 99 -8.78 -9.94 6.07
CA THR A 99 -9.30 -9.33 4.84
C THR A 99 -9.17 -10.27 3.66
N ARG A 100 -9.52 -9.76 2.47
CA ARG A 100 -9.34 -10.50 1.21
C ARG A 100 -7.93 -10.39 0.64
N MET A 101 -7.05 -9.65 1.30
CA MET A 101 -5.67 -9.49 0.85
C MET A 101 -4.93 -10.83 0.95
N THR A 102 -4.18 -11.18 -0.09
CA THR A 102 -3.42 -12.44 -0.10
C THR A 102 -2.19 -12.34 0.80
N GLN A 103 -1.74 -13.49 1.31
CA GLN A 103 -0.52 -13.55 2.10
C GLN A 103 0.71 -13.15 1.27
N GLU A 104 0.72 -13.48 -0.01
CA GLU A 104 1.81 -13.10 -0.90
C GLU A 104 1.97 -11.60 -0.97
N PHE A 105 0.87 -10.89 -1.16
CA PHE A 105 0.91 -9.43 -1.24
C PHE A 105 1.28 -8.81 0.10
N ALA A 106 0.74 -9.36 1.20
CA ALA A 106 1.08 -8.90 2.55
C ALA A 106 2.57 -9.07 2.84
N THR A 107 3.15 -10.20 2.43
CA THR A 107 4.59 -10.45 2.58
C THR A 107 5.41 -9.45 1.78
N PHE A 108 4.96 -9.14 0.58
CA PHE A 108 5.60 -8.11 -0.24
C PHE A 108 5.55 -6.74 0.48
N LEU A 109 4.39 -6.34 0.98
CA LEU A 109 4.25 -5.07 1.70
C LEU A 109 5.14 -5.02 2.94
N LYS A 110 5.22 -6.12 3.67
CA LYS A 110 6.10 -6.22 4.85
C LYS A 110 7.56 -5.99 4.47
N GLY A 111 7.99 -6.54 3.36
CA GLY A 111 9.35 -6.37 2.87
C GLY A 111 9.69 -4.91 2.56
N ILE A 112 8.76 -4.16 1.98
CA ILE A 112 8.94 -2.74 1.68
C ILE A 112 8.97 -1.91 2.95
N SER A 113 8.20 -2.29 3.96
CA SER A 113 8.00 -1.51 5.17
C SER A 113 9.15 -1.57 6.16
N ARG A 114 10.23 -2.24 5.82
CA ARG A 114 11.39 -2.39 6.74
C ARG A 114 12.32 -1.18 6.76
N TYR A 115 12.13 -0.23 5.91
CA TYR A 115 13.04 0.92 5.78
C TYR A 115 12.57 2.13 6.54
#